data_bf4bf256aee749043c969d4cfed0e4dd
#
_entry.id   bf4bf256aee749043c969d4cfed0e4dd
#
_cell.length_a   1.000
_cell.length_b   1.000
_cell.length_c   1.000
_cell.angle_alpha   90.00
_cell.angle_beta   90.00
_cell.angle_gamma   90.00
#
_symmetry.space_group_name_H-M   'P 1'
#
loop_
_entity.id
_entity.type
_entity.pdbx_description
1 polymer ?
#
loop_
_entity_poly.entity_id
_entity_poly.type
_entity_poly.pdbx_seq_one_letter_code
_entity_poly.pdbx_strand_id
1 'polypeptide(L)'
;AVRPSGWHTIKYADIIKDRYLYNRCHLIGYQLTGQNANPKNLITGTRYMNVSGMEPFEDLAASYVKKTGNSLLYRVTPVFRENELVARGVLMEAYSVSDAGRSVSFCVFCYNVQPGIEIDYRDGSSHPDGSYQLSDGDYFSRGFTVPKISTGSFQN
;
A
#
# COMPACT_ATOMS: atom_id res chain seq x y z
N ALA A 1 8.84 -17.58 -8.78
CA ALA A 1 8.46 -16.30 -8.21
C ALA A 1 7.32 -16.48 -7.22
N VAL A 2 7.38 -15.82 -6.07
CA VAL A 2 6.32 -15.85 -5.06
C VAL A 2 5.04 -15.22 -5.62
N ARG A 3 3.92 -15.93 -5.47
CA ARG A 3 2.59 -15.43 -5.86
C ARG A 3 1.73 -15.33 -4.61
N PRO A 4 1.43 -14.10 -4.14
CA PRO A 4 0.52 -13.89 -3.03
C PRO A 4 -0.91 -14.38 -3.37
N SER A 5 -1.74 -14.57 -2.34
CA SER A 5 -3.14 -14.96 -2.56
C SER A 5 -3.86 -13.93 -3.46
N GLY A 6 -4.74 -14.40 -4.32
CA GLY A 6 -5.48 -13.57 -5.27
C GLY A 6 -4.65 -12.97 -6.40
N TRP A 7 -3.40 -13.40 -6.58
CA TRP A 7 -2.51 -12.86 -7.59
C TRP A 7 -3.01 -13.10 -9.02
N HIS A 8 -3.12 -12.00 -9.76
CA HIS A 8 -3.40 -12.00 -11.19
C HIS A 8 -2.44 -11.06 -11.92
N THR A 9 -2.06 -11.43 -13.14
CA THR A 9 -1.42 -10.51 -14.05
C THR A 9 -2.48 -9.94 -14.98
N ILE A 10 -2.89 -8.71 -14.72
CA ILE A 10 -3.91 -8.03 -15.51
C ILE A 10 -3.48 -6.60 -15.85
N LYS A 11 -3.77 -6.18 -17.07
CA LYS A 11 -3.39 -4.86 -17.60
C LYS A 11 -4.61 -4.03 -17.93
N TYR A 12 -4.52 -2.73 -17.61
CA TYR A 12 -5.50 -1.72 -18.00
C TYR A 12 -4.75 -0.51 -18.58
N ALA A 13 -4.23 -0.67 -19.82
CA ALA A 13 -3.33 0.29 -20.45
C ALA A 13 -3.91 1.70 -20.57
N ASP A 14 -5.26 1.80 -20.71
CA ASP A 14 -5.94 3.08 -20.88
C ASP A 14 -6.29 3.75 -19.54
N ILE A 15 -6.04 3.09 -18.42
CA ILE A 15 -6.42 3.56 -17.08
C ILE A 15 -5.21 3.65 -16.16
N ILE A 16 -4.26 2.70 -16.25
CA ILE A 16 -3.11 2.60 -15.36
C ILE A 16 -1.83 2.90 -16.11
N LYS A 17 -1.06 3.88 -15.63
CA LYS A 17 0.18 4.34 -16.26
C LYS A 17 1.17 3.20 -16.54
N ASP A 18 1.36 2.28 -15.59
CA ASP A 18 2.23 1.11 -15.74
C ASP A 18 1.55 -0.10 -16.38
N ARG A 19 0.29 0.05 -16.73
CA ARG A 19 -0.56 -0.97 -17.34
C ARG A 19 -1.02 -2.09 -16.42
N TYR A 20 -0.23 -2.51 -15.43
CA TYR A 20 -0.58 -3.59 -14.51
C TYR A 20 -1.36 -3.08 -13.31
N LEU A 21 -2.45 -3.78 -12.97
CA LEU A 21 -3.26 -3.47 -11.79
C LEU A 21 -2.51 -3.82 -10.51
N TYR A 22 -1.93 -5.04 -10.45
CA TYR A 22 -1.32 -5.56 -9.24
C TYR A 22 0.20 -5.59 -9.29
N ASN A 23 0.78 -5.26 -8.15
CA ASN A 23 2.17 -5.49 -7.80
C ASN A 23 2.27 -6.54 -6.69
N ARG A 24 3.37 -7.24 -6.61
CA ARG A 24 3.75 -7.98 -5.40
C ARG A 24 4.21 -6.97 -4.37
N CYS A 25 3.25 -6.52 -3.55
CA CYS A 25 3.47 -5.43 -2.63
C CYS A 25 4.16 -5.94 -1.36
N HIS A 26 5.32 -5.38 -1.02
CA HIS A 26 5.95 -5.63 0.27
C HIS A 26 5.15 -4.96 1.37
N LEU A 27 4.90 -5.68 2.46
CA LEU A 27 4.32 -5.11 3.67
C LEU A 27 5.35 -4.21 4.36
N ILE A 28 6.56 -4.71 4.55
CA ILE A 28 7.70 -3.92 5.02
C ILE A 28 8.74 -3.90 3.91
N GLY A 29 9.12 -2.70 3.49
CA GLY A 29 9.99 -2.48 2.35
C GLY A 29 11.36 -3.11 2.50
N TYR A 30 11.98 -3.46 1.39
CA TYR A 30 13.32 -4.07 1.33
C TYR A 30 14.38 -3.25 2.07
N GLN A 31 14.28 -1.94 2.03
CA GLN A 31 15.20 -1.02 2.71
C GLN A 31 15.23 -1.19 4.23
N LEU A 32 14.19 -1.80 4.83
CA LEU A 32 14.10 -2.05 6.26
C LEU A 32 14.35 -3.52 6.63
N THR A 33 14.05 -4.46 5.74
CA THR A 33 14.11 -5.89 6.05
C THR A 33 15.24 -6.64 5.33
N GLY A 34 15.68 -6.13 4.19
CA GLY A 34 16.55 -6.87 3.29
C GLY A 34 15.90 -8.10 2.64
N GLN A 35 14.59 -8.26 2.77
CA GLN A 35 13.85 -9.43 2.27
C GLN A 35 13.09 -9.10 0.99
N ASN A 36 13.44 -9.78 -0.09
CA ASN A 36 12.84 -9.55 -1.40
C ASN A 36 11.74 -10.55 -1.79
N ALA A 37 11.81 -11.77 -1.34
CA ALA A 37 10.92 -12.86 -1.78
C ALA A 37 10.32 -13.68 -0.63
N ASN A 38 10.14 -13.08 0.54
CA ASN A 38 9.49 -13.73 1.66
C ASN A 38 7.96 -13.73 1.46
N PRO A 39 7.30 -14.91 1.35
CA PRO A 39 5.84 -14.97 1.16
C PRO A 39 5.05 -14.28 2.26
N LYS A 40 5.57 -14.24 3.48
CA LYS A 40 4.93 -13.58 4.62
C LYS A 40 5.00 -12.06 4.56
N ASN A 41 5.84 -11.52 3.68
CA ASN A 41 6.03 -10.08 3.50
C ASN A 41 5.45 -9.56 2.17
N LEU A 42 4.70 -10.37 1.44
CA LEU A 42 4.14 -10.01 0.14
C LEU A 42 2.63 -10.21 0.10
N ILE A 43 1.94 -9.21 -0.45
CA ILE A 43 0.52 -9.28 -0.76
C ILE A 43 0.26 -8.85 -2.22
N THR A 44 -0.90 -9.24 -2.74
CA THR A 44 -1.43 -8.70 -3.97
C THR A 44 -1.94 -7.28 -3.70
N GLY A 45 -1.20 -6.28 -4.14
CA GLY A 45 -1.51 -4.88 -3.93
C GLY A 45 -1.59 -4.11 -5.22
N THR A 46 -2.45 -3.09 -5.24
CA THR A 46 -2.47 -2.15 -6.36
C THR A 46 -1.22 -1.29 -6.34
N ARG A 47 -0.78 -0.88 -7.53
CA ARG A 47 0.28 0.13 -7.61
C ARG A 47 -0.11 1.41 -6.89
N TYR A 48 -1.38 1.81 -7.00
CA TYR A 48 -1.88 3.01 -6.35
C TYR A 48 -1.74 2.95 -4.83
N MET A 49 -2.12 1.84 -4.19
CA MET A 49 -1.89 1.65 -2.76
C MET A 49 -0.41 1.68 -2.42
N ASN A 50 0.41 0.97 -3.19
CA ASN A 50 1.85 0.86 -2.93
C ASN A 50 2.56 2.22 -3.01
N VAL A 51 2.37 2.94 -4.11
CA VAL A 51 3.12 4.18 -4.41
C VAL A 51 2.47 5.41 -3.77
N SER A 52 1.17 5.57 -3.92
CA SER A 52 0.47 6.75 -3.42
C SER A 52 -0.01 6.61 -1.97
N GLY A 53 -0.23 5.38 -1.51
CA GLY A 53 -0.69 5.10 -0.15
C GLY A 53 0.45 4.83 0.81
N MET A 54 1.22 3.78 0.59
CA MET A 54 2.18 3.23 1.55
C MET A 54 3.54 3.92 1.51
N GLU A 55 4.08 4.18 0.33
CA GLU A 55 5.46 4.68 0.14
C GLU A 55 5.78 5.94 0.95
N PRO A 56 4.92 6.97 1.04
CA PRO A 56 5.21 8.14 1.86
C PRO A 56 5.44 7.82 3.34
N PHE A 57 4.73 6.85 3.90
CA PHE A 57 4.90 6.42 5.29
C PHE A 57 6.09 5.50 5.48
N GLU A 58 6.36 4.63 4.50
CA GLU A 58 7.57 3.80 4.48
C GLU A 58 8.83 4.68 4.46
N ASP A 59 8.82 5.72 3.64
CA ASP A 59 9.94 6.66 3.52
C ASP A 59 10.15 7.45 4.81
N LEU A 60 9.07 7.84 5.48
CA LEU A 60 9.14 8.50 6.79
C LEU A 60 9.81 7.59 7.83
N ALA A 61 9.38 6.34 7.92
CA ALA A 61 9.93 5.36 8.83
C ALA A 61 11.41 5.06 8.53
N ALA A 62 11.74 4.81 7.28
CA ALA A 62 13.11 4.52 6.85
C ALA A 62 14.05 5.73 7.05
N SER A 63 13.58 6.92 6.75
CA SER A 63 14.33 8.16 6.96
C SER A 63 14.68 8.38 8.43
N TYR A 64 13.74 8.15 9.33
CA TYR A 64 13.99 8.27 10.77
C TYR A 64 15.08 7.30 11.24
N VAL A 65 14.96 6.02 10.91
CA VAL A 65 15.95 5.00 11.30
C VAL A 65 17.32 5.31 10.71
N LYS A 66 17.38 5.70 9.44
CA LYS A 66 18.64 6.02 8.74
C LYS A 66 19.33 7.25 9.33
N LYS A 67 18.56 8.31 9.65
CA LYS A 67 19.14 9.56 10.15
C LYS A 67 19.53 9.51 11.62
N THR A 68 18.81 8.77 12.44
CA THR A 68 18.99 8.76 13.89
C THR A 68 19.70 7.50 14.39
N GLY A 69 19.59 6.38 13.70
CA GLY A 69 20.02 5.06 14.20
C GLY A 69 19.16 4.55 15.37
N ASN A 70 18.11 5.27 15.75
CA ASN A 70 17.25 4.93 16.88
C ASN A 70 16.20 3.90 16.49
N SER A 71 15.68 3.20 17.48
CA SER A 71 14.65 2.17 17.32
C SER A 71 13.29 2.76 16.98
N LEU A 72 12.62 2.12 16.04
CA LEU A 72 11.26 2.42 15.63
C LEU A 72 10.41 1.15 15.80
N LEU A 73 9.31 1.26 16.52
CA LEU A 73 8.27 0.24 16.45
C LEU A 73 7.53 0.42 15.14
N TYR A 74 7.49 -0.61 14.31
CA TYR A 74 6.89 -0.54 13.00
C TYR A 74 6.11 -1.81 12.72
N ARG A 75 4.83 -1.67 12.42
CA ARG A 75 3.95 -2.79 12.12
C ARG A 75 3.13 -2.49 10.88
N VAL A 76 3.08 -3.43 9.97
CA VAL A 76 2.27 -3.37 8.75
C VAL A 76 1.38 -4.61 8.69
N THR A 77 0.09 -4.42 8.78
CA THR A 77 -0.90 -5.50 8.88
C THR A 77 -1.82 -5.45 7.66
N PRO A 78 -1.81 -6.48 6.81
CA PRO A 78 -2.80 -6.58 5.75
C PRO A 78 -4.17 -6.93 6.36
N VAL A 79 -5.21 -6.29 5.89
CA VAL A 79 -6.56 -6.48 6.40
C VAL A 79 -7.41 -7.18 5.34
N PHE A 80 -7.69 -8.46 5.57
CA PHE A 80 -8.58 -9.27 4.77
C PHE A 80 -9.97 -9.29 5.42
N ARG A 81 -11.01 -9.26 4.59
CA ARG A 81 -12.37 -9.43 5.08
C ARG A 81 -12.78 -10.89 4.88
N GLU A 82 -13.15 -11.56 5.98
CA GLU A 82 -13.57 -12.97 5.94
C GLU A 82 -12.54 -13.85 5.21
N ASN A 83 -12.98 -14.60 4.18
CA ASN A 83 -12.13 -15.51 3.39
C ASN A 83 -11.64 -14.88 2.07
N GLU A 84 -11.66 -13.57 1.94
CA GLU A 84 -11.18 -12.90 0.74
C GLU A 84 -9.69 -13.17 0.51
N LEU A 85 -9.30 -13.34 -0.75
CA LEU A 85 -7.92 -13.64 -1.13
C LEU A 85 -7.07 -12.37 -1.30
N VAL A 86 -7.71 -11.22 -1.52
CA VAL A 86 -7.05 -9.92 -1.68
C VAL A 86 -7.38 -9.04 -0.48
N ALA A 87 -6.35 -8.46 0.12
CA ALA A 87 -6.52 -7.57 1.26
C ALA A 87 -7.31 -6.32 0.87
N ARG A 88 -8.18 -5.86 1.75
CA ARG A 88 -8.91 -4.59 1.58
C ARG A 88 -8.01 -3.37 1.70
N GLY A 89 -6.93 -3.52 2.41
CA GLY A 89 -5.92 -2.50 2.62
C GLY A 89 -4.88 -2.95 3.61
N VAL A 90 -4.03 -2.03 4.01
CA VAL A 90 -2.94 -2.24 4.97
C VAL A 90 -3.03 -1.23 6.09
N LEU A 91 -2.95 -1.70 7.32
CA LEU A 91 -2.78 -0.86 8.49
C LEU A 91 -1.28 -0.69 8.74
N MET A 92 -0.80 0.54 8.68
CA MET A 92 0.59 0.89 8.94
C MET A 92 0.69 1.66 10.24
N GLU A 93 1.54 1.19 11.13
CA GLU A 93 1.72 1.77 12.45
C GLU A 93 3.21 1.97 12.73
N ALA A 94 3.59 3.13 13.23
CA ALA A 94 4.96 3.44 13.58
C ALA A 94 5.03 4.34 14.82
N TYR A 95 6.07 4.12 15.63
CA TYR A 95 6.29 4.86 16.87
C TYR A 95 7.78 4.91 17.21
N SER A 96 8.33 6.11 17.32
CA SER A 96 9.71 6.32 17.74
C SER A 96 9.85 6.15 19.25
N VAL A 97 10.61 5.13 19.66
CA VAL A 97 10.67 4.68 21.06
C VAL A 97 11.41 5.67 21.94
N SER A 98 12.58 6.13 21.50
CA SER A 98 13.48 6.93 22.35
C SER A 98 12.95 8.31 22.71
N ASP A 99 12.04 8.87 21.91
CA ASP A 99 11.46 10.20 22.13
C ASP A 99 9.95 10.19 22.39
N ALA A 100 9.41 9.02 22.73
CA ALA A 100 7.99 8.82 23.02
C ALA A 100 7.06 9.29 21.88
N GLY A 101 7.44 8.98 20.64
CA GLY A 101 6.63 9.26 19.46
C GLY A 101 6.71 10.70 18.93
N ARG A 102 7.62 11.52 19.42
CA ARG A 102 7.74 12.92 18.96
C ARG A 102 8.19 13.04 17.53
N SER A 103 9.14 12.21 17.11
CA SER A 103 9.65 12.22 15.73
C SER A 103 8.78 11.45 14.77
N VAL A 104 8.31 10.27 15.17
CA VAL A 104 7.44 9.42 14.35
C VAL A 104 6.35 8.83 15.23
N SER A 105 5.11 9.14 14.90
CA SER A 105 3.93 8.50 15.49
C SER A 105 2.79 8.55 14.50
N PHE A 106 2.49 7.42 13.87
CA PHE A 106 1.36 7.34 12.96
C PHE A 106 0.65 5.99 13.04
N CYS A 107 -0.63 6.01 12.74
CA CYS A 107 -1.48 4.86 12.51
C CYS A 107 -2.36 5.21 11.31
N VAL A 108 -2.08 4.61 10.15
CA VAL A 108 -2.75 4.92 8.90
C VAL A 108 -3.26 3.66 8.23
N PHE A 109 -4.41 3.77 7.57
CA PHE A 109 -4.96 2.70 6.74
C PHE A 109 -4.86 3.09 5.27
N CYS A 110 -4.13 2.29 4.49
CA CYS A 110 -3.98 2.47 3.06
C CYS A 110 -4.93 1.50 2.34
N TYR A 111 -5.90 2.04 1.61
CA TYR A 111 -6.86 1.23 0.86
C TYR A 111 -6.22 0.57 -0.36
N ASN A 112 -6.49 -0.73 -0.54
CA ASN A 112 -6.04 -1.47 -1.71
C ASN A 112 -7.01 -1.27 -2.87
N VAL A 113 -6.93 -0.10 -3.47
CA VAL A 113 -7.82 0.35 -4.55
C VAL A 113 -7.01 0.86 -5.72
N GLN A 114 -7.66 0.95 -6.87
CA GLN A 114 -7.13 1.62 -8.06
C GLN A 114 -8.23 2.50 -8.63
N PRO A 115 -8.04 3.83 -8.74
CA PRO A 115 -9.01 4.70 -9.40
C PRO A 115 -9.36 4.21 -10.79
N GLY A 116 -10.64 4.16 -11.10
CA GLY A 116 -11.16 3.69 -12.39
C GLY A 116 -11.35 2.18 -12.49
N ILE A 117 -10.94 1.40 -11.50
CA ILE A 117 -11.06 -0.06 -11.47
C ILE A 117 -11.86 -0.52 -10.26
N GLU A 118 -12.81 -1.40 -10.50
CA GLU A 118 -13.51 -2.14 -9.45
C GLU A 118 -12.83 -3.50 -9.25
N ILE A 119 -12.50 -3.81 -8.00
CA ILE A 119 -11.82 -5.05 -7.60
C ILE A 119 -12.79 -5.94 -6.84
N ASP A 120 -12.88 -7.20 -7.23
CA ASP A 120 -13.48 -8.25 -6.42
C ASP A 120 -12.42 -8.85 -5.51
N TYR A 121 -12.46 -8.50 -4.23
CA TYR A 121 -11.46 -8.93 -3.25
C TYR A 121 -11.55 -10.42 -2.89
N ARG A 122 -12.64 -11.09 -3.25
CA ARG A 122 -12.81 -12.52 -3.00
C ARG A 122 -11.76 -13.34 -3.76
N ASP A 123 -11.43 -12.94 -4.98
CA ASP A 123 -10.53 -13.68 -5.87
C ASP A 123 -9.48 -12.84 -6.60
N GLY A 124 -9.60 -11.51 -6.55
CA GLY A 124 -8.70 -10.58 -7.24
C GLY A 124 -9.13 -10.24 -8.67
N SER A 125 -10.27 -10.72 -9.13
CA SER A 125 -10.84 -10.31 -10.42
C SER A 125 -11.21 -8.83 -10.41
N SER A 126 -11.27 -8.21 -11.57
CA SER A 126 -11.47 -6.77 -11.70
C SER A 126 -12.09 -6.39 -13.04
N HIS A 127 -12.63 -5.20 -13.09
CA HIS A 127 -13.11 -4.58 -14.32
C HIS A 127 -13.06 -3.05 -14.21
N PRO A 128 -13.02 -2.31 -15.33
CA PRO A 128 -13.17 -0.87 -15.30
C PRO A 128 -14.54 -0.47 -14.73
N ASP A 129 -14.57 0.58 -13.92
CA ASP A 129 -15.82 1.11 -13.34
C ASP A 129 -16.51 2.15 -14.23
N GLY A 130 -15.89 2.50 -15.36
CA GLY A 130 -16.42 3.49 -16.32
C GLY A 130 -16.19 4.95 -15.93
N SER A 131 -15.63 5.22 -14.76
CA SER A 131 -15.46 6.58 -14.24
C SER A 131 -14.22 7.30 -14.79
N TYR A 132 -13.29 6.57 -15.43
CA TYR A 132 -11.97 7.10 -15.74
C TYR A 132 -11.46 6.70 -17.11
N GLN A 133 -10.88 7.69 -17.81
CA GLN A 133 -10.06 7.49 -19.01
C GLN A 133 -8.78 8.31 -18.88
N LEU A 134 -7.62 7.70 -19.18
CA LEU A 134 -6.38 8.44 -19.33
C LEU A 134 -6.54 9.46 -20.46
N SER A 135 -6.37 10.73 -20.14
CA SER A 135 -6.04 11.73 -21.14
C SER A 135 -4.55 11.96 -21.13
N ASP A 136 -4.01 12.28 -22.31
CA ASP A 136 -2.61 12.57 -22.49
C ASP A 136 -2.09 13.54 -21.42
N GLY A 137 -1.21 13.06 -20.56
CA GLY A 137 -0.39 13.85 -19.68
C GLY A 137 -0.74 13.85 -18.20
N ASP A 138 -1.87 13.26 -17.74
CA ASP A 138 -2.28 13.58 -16.38
C ASP A 138 -2.88 12.43 -15.57
N TYR A 139 -2.01 11.56 -15.07
CA TYR A 139 -2.40 10.49 -14.16
C TYR A 139 -2.86 10.99 -12.77
N PHE A 140 -2.39 12.15 -12.33
CA PHE A 140 -2.66 12.71 -11.00
C PHE A 140 -3.48 13.99 -10.99
N SER A 141 -3.69 14.66 -12.12
CA SER A 141 -4.31 15.98 -12.16
C SER A 141 -5.83 15.97 -12.30
N ARG A 142 -6.46 14.82 -12.46
CA ARG A 142 -7.91 14.74 -12.55
C ARG A 142 -8.53 14.26 -11.24
N GLY A 143 -8.62 15.13 -10.27
CA GLY A 143 -9.59 15.04 -9.17
C GLY A 143 -9.80 13.67 -8.54
N PHE A 144 -8.78 12.83 -8.53
CA PHE A 144 -8.84 11.60 -7.78
C PHE A 144 -9.01 11.93 -6.32
N THR A 145 -10.08 11.45 -5.76
CA THR A 145 -10.14 11.31 -4.32
C THR A 145 -9.04 10.32 -3.94
N VAL A 146 -7.95 10.84 -3.40
CA VAL A 146 -6.96 10.00 -2.73
C VAL A 146 -7.74 9.12 -1.77
N PRO A 147 -7.52 7.79 -1.74
CA PRO A 147 -8.16 6.94 -0.75
C PRO A 147 -7.99 7.60 0.61
N LYS A 148 -9.08 7.73 1.34
CA LYS A 148 -9.03 8.31 2.68
C LYS A 148 -8.07 7.49 3.51
N ILE A 149 -6.92 8.05 3.81
CA ILE A 149 -5.99 7.48 4.77
C ILE A 149 -6.54 7.89 6.13
N SER A 150 -6.99 6.92 6.89
CA SER A 150 -7.37 7.15 8.28
C SER A 150 -6.09 7.33 9.09
N THR A 151 -5.94 8.48 9.71
CA THR A 151 -4.82 8.75 10.62
C THR A 151 -5.29 8.66 12.05
N GLY A 152 -4.56 7.94 12.87
CA GLY A 152 -4.74 7.88 14.32
C GLY A 152 -3.39 7.98 15.00
N SER A 153 -3.38 8.24 16.27
CA SER A 153 -2.17 8.20 17.10
C SER A 153 -2.09 6.89 17.86
N PHE A 154 -0.90 6.39 18.09
CA PHE A 154 -0.69 5.39 19.12
C PHE A 154 -1.06 6.00 20.47
N GLN A 155 -2.05 5.42 21.12
CA GLN A 155 -2.29 5.68 22.54
C GLN A 155 -1.46 4.67 23.35
N ASN A 156 -0.69 5.19 24.28
CA ASN A 156 0.07 4.38 25.25
C ASN A 156 -0.88 3.61 26.15
#